data_0dbdd2d970c1a198c753d6913e770e2e
#
_entry.id   0dbdd2d970c1a198c753d6913e770e2e
#
_cell.length_a   1.000
_cell.length_b   1.000
_cell.length_c   1.000
_cell.angle_alpha   90.00
_cell.angle_beta   90.00
_cell.angle_gamma   90.00
#
_symmetry.space_group_name_H-M   'P 1'
#
loop_
_entity.id
_entity.type
_entity.pdbx_description
1 polymer ?
#
loop_
_entity_poly.entity_id
_entity_poly.type
_entity_poly.pdbx_seq_one_letter_code
_entity_poly.pdbx_strand_id
1 'polypeptide(L)'
;MAEMTLAAVARALEPRIDQPGVFSGYASQFGVADNQGDKVERGAFAASLEAWRSRGRRPAMLWQHDASEPIGLWTKLEEDSTGLRVEGRLLLSIRAGVEAYEHLKAGTVDGLSIGYQAVEARRDRRSGIRRLVQVNLWEISLVTFPANQDARVATVKSDEAESGAWRRIDDAMRRIAAARPLYFFRD
;
A
#
# COMPACT_ATOMS: atom_id res chain seq x y z
N MET A 1 -25.77 -20.98 27.45
CA MET A 1 -25.06 -19.84 26.88
C MET A 1 -23.57 -20.14 27.02
N ALA A 2 -22.86 -20.33 25.90
CA ALA A 2 -21.44 -20.66 25.93
C ALA A 2 -20.64 -19.38 26.20
N GLU A 3 -19.90 -19.33 27.29
CA GLU A 3 -18.93 -18.24 27.55
C GLU A 3 -17.81 -18.32 26.51
N MET A 4 -17.76 -17.31 25.65
CA MET A 4 -16.59 -17.10 24.79
C MET A 4 -15.42 -16.65 25.66
N THR A 5 -14.37 -17.45 25.74
CA THR A 5 -13.14 -17.10 26.46
C THR A 5 -12.45 -15.90 25.81
N LEU A 6 -11.80 -15.06 26.64
CA LEU A 6 -10.99 -13.91 26.17
C LEU A 6 -10.02 -14.30 25.05
N ALA A 7 -9.46 -15.51 25.08
CA ALA A 7 -8.61 -16.06 24.03
C ALA A 7 -9.34 -16.26 22.69
N ALA A 8 -10.63 -16.63 22.72
CA ALA A 8 -11.46 -16.77 21.50
C ALA A 8 -11.80 -15.39 20.90
N VAL A 9 -12.01 -14.38 21.75
CA VAL A 9 -12.24 -12.98 21.31
C VAL A 9 -10.95 -12.38 20.75
N ALA A 10 -9.81 -12.60 21.39
CA ALA A 10 -8.51 -12.14 20.91
C ALA A 10 -8.15 -12.77 19.55
N ARG A 11 -8.42 -14.06 19.36
CA ARG A 11 -8.20 -14.78 18.09
C ARG A 11 -9.15 -14.33 16.98
N ALA A 12 -10.35 -13.83 17.31
CA ALA A 12 -11.29 -13.24 16.34
C ALA A 12 -10.90 -11.82 15.91
N LEU A 13 -10.02 -11.16 16.69
CA LEU A 13 -9.49 -9.82 16.42
C LEU A 13 -8.13 -9.85 15.70
N GLU A 14 -7.49 -11.01 15.55
CA GLU A 14 -6.31 -11.12 14.68
C GLU A 14 -6.74 -10.86 13.22
N PRO A 15 -6.06 -9.95 12.50
CA PRO A 15 -6.36 -9.74 11.09
C PRO A 15 -6.08 -11.04 10.34
N ARG A 16 -7.14 -11.72 9.91
CA ARG A 16 -7.02 -12.89 9.04
C ARG A 16 -6.33 -12.42 7.76
N ILE A 17 -5.19 -13.01 7.49
CA ILE A 17 -4.30 -12.68 6.37
C ILE A 17 -5.02 -12.83 4.99
N ASP A 18 -6.20 -13.46 4.97
CA ASP A 18 -6.98 -13.77 3.78
C ASP A 18 -8.22 -12.85 3.59
N GLN A 19 -8.26 -11.68 4.25
CA GLN A 19 -9.41 -10.77 4.12
C GLN A 19 -9.24 -9.83 2.92
N PRO A 20 -10.32 -9.61 2.12
CA PRO A 20 -10.34 -8.60 1.06
C PRO A 20 -9.95 -7.22 1.58
N GLY A 21 -9.26 -6.45 0.73
CA GLY A 21 -8.81 -5.10 1.08
C GLY A 21 -7.52 -5.03 1.88
N VAL A 22 -6.92 -6.18 2.28
CA VAL A 22 -5.58 -6.19 2.89
C VAL A 22 -4.52 -6.09 1.81
N PHE A 23 -3.54 -5.22 2.02
CA PHE A 23 -2.42 -5.03 1.11
C PHE A 23 -1.13 -4.71 1.86
N SER A 24 0.01 -4.90 1.21
CA SER A 24 1.31 -4.54 1.75
C SER A 24 2.23 -3.99 0.67
N GLY A 25 3.24 -3.22 1.08
CA GLY A 25 4.20 -2.62 0.17
C GLY A 25 5.24 -1.78 0.90
N TYR A 26 5.91 -0.91 0.13
CA TYR A 26 6.83 0.09 0.66
C TYR A 26 6.29 1.49 0.39
N ALA A 27 6.10 2.27 1.44
CA ALA A 27 5.63 3.66 1.35
C ALA A 27 6.77 4.64 1.03
N SER A 28 8.02 4.24 1.25
CA SER A 28 9.23 4.97 0.87
C SER A 28 10.39 3.98 0.83
N GLN A 29 11.25 4.07 -0.19
CA GLN A 29 12.51 3.31 -0.22
C GLN A 29 13.68 4.21 0.16
N PHE A 30 14.60 3.66 0.96
CA PHE A 30 15.77 4.39 1.41
C PHE A 30 16.79 4.54 0.30
N GLY A 31 17.51 5.65 0.34
CA GLY A 31 18.64 5.85 -0.54
C GLY A 31 18.30 6.18 -1.99
N VAL A 32 17.03 6.20 -2.38
CA VAL A 32 16.54 6.62 -3.70
C VAL A 32 16.12 8.08 -3.63
N ALA A 33 16.57 8.90 -4.58
CA ALA A 33 16.08 10.27 -4.71
C ALA A 33 14.68 10.24 -5.34
N ASP A 34 13.76 10.96 -4.74
CA ASP A 34 12.41 11.11 -5.27
C ASP A 34 12.30 12.23 -6.31
N ASN A 35 11.11 12.41 -6.88
CA ASN A 35 10.84 13.44 -7.91
C ASN A 35 10.93 14.89 -7.38
N GLN A 36 10.99 15.06 -6.04
CA GLN A 36 11.15 16.37 -5.39
C GLN A 36 12.60 16.67 -5.04
N GLY A 37 13.52 15.74 -5.33
CA GLY A 37 14.93 15.83 -4.98
C GLY A 37 15.20 15.50 -3.51
N ASP A 38 14.30 14.77 -2.86
CA ASP A 38 14.44 14.28 -1.50
C ASP A 38 14.92 12.83 -1.50
N LYS A 39 15.75 12.51 -0.52
CA LYS A 39 16.27 11.16 -0.29
C LYS A 39 16.12 10.81 1.17
N VAL A 40 15.29 9.82 1.45
CA VAL A 40 15.06 9.38 2.83
C VAL A 40 16.20 8.48 3.28
N GLU A 41 16.76 8.79 4.43
CA GLU A 41 17.80 7.99 5.06
C GLU A 41 17.19 6.92 5.97
N ARG A 42 17.93 5.84 6.18
CA ARG A 42 17.53 4.81 7.14
C ARG A 42 17.46 5.41 8.55
N GLY A 43 16.39 5.08 9.29
CA GLY A 43 16.13 5.61 10.62
C GLY A 43 15.31 6.91 10.62
N ALA A 44 15.03 7.49 9.44
CA ALA A 44 14.32 8.76 9.34
C ALA A 44 12.91 8.73 9.94
N PHE A 45 12.23 7.58 9.93
CA PHE A 45 10.88 7.42 10.47
C PHE A 45 10.85 6.95 11.92
N ALA A 46 11.98 6.48 12.50
CA ALA A 46 12.01 5.78 13.78
C ALA A 46 11.33 6.56 14.91
N ALA A 47 11.69 7.85 15.09
CA ALA A 47 11.11 8.70 16.13
C ALA A 47 9.61 8.95 15.92
N SER A 48 9.19 9.15 14.67
CA SER A 48 7.78 9.37 14.34
C SER A 48 6.93 8.11 14.56
N LEU A 49 7.42 6.94 14.17
CA LEU A 49 6.73 5.67 14.38
C LEU A 49 6.58 5.36 15.86
N GLU A 50 7.60 5.66 16.67
CA GLU A 50 7.52 5.49 18.12
C GLU A 50 6.52 6.48 18.76
N ALA A 51 6.50 7.74 18.29
CA ALA A 51 5.52 8.72 18.74
C ALA A 51 4.07 8.32 18.39
N TRP A 52 3.84 7.68 17.27
CA TRP A 52 2.53 7.13 16.91
C TRP A 52 2.14 5.94 17.79
N ARG A 53 3.07 5.00 18.03
CA ARG A 53 2.85 3.84 18.92
C ARG A 53 2.52 4.25 20.36
N SER A 54 3.29 5.17 20.92
CA SER A 54 3.10 5.64 22.31
C SER A 54 1.75 6.32 22.53
N ARG A 55 1.17 6.91 21.47
CA ARG A 55 -0.19 7.50 21.49
C ARG A 55 -1.29 6.49 21.22
N GLY A 56 -0.98 5.22 20.93
CA GLY A 56 -1.94 4.22 20.49
C GLY A 56 -2.62 4.57 19.17
N ARG A 57 -1.98 5.36 18.31
CA ARG A 57 -2.52 5.88 17.04
C ARG A 57 -1.59 5.52 15.87
N ARG A 58 -2.02 5.84 14.66
CA ARG A 58 -1.27 5.62 13.41
C ARG A 58 -1.44 6.82 12.48
N PRO A 59 -0.52 7.02 11.51
CA PRO A 59 -0.70 7.96 10.42
C PRO A 59 -2.01 7.68 9.66
N ALA A 60 -2.61 8.70 9.06
CA ALA A 60 -3.78 8.51 8.22
C ALA A 60 -3.44 7.67 6.98
N MET A 61 -4.42 6.88 6.49
CA MET A 61 -4.40 6.26 5.17
C MET A 61 -5.35 7.05 4.28
N LEU A 62 -4.81 7.76 3.28
CA LEU A 62 -5.60 8.67 2.46
C LEU A 62 -5.59 8.25 0.98
N TRP A 63 -6.52 8.80 0.23
CA TRP A 63 -6.56 8.76 -1.22
C TRP A 63 -5.94 10.03 -1.78
N GLN A 64 -4.90 9.90 -2.63
CA GLN A 64 -4.27 11.01 -3.38
C GLN A 64 -3.86 12.21 -2.50
N HIS A 65 -3.43 12.00 -1.26
CA HIS A 65 -3.11 13.05 -0.29
C HIS A 65 -4.30 13.95 0.14
N ASP A 66 -5.52 13.53 -0.15
CA ASP A 66 -6.72 14.27 0.26
C ASP A 66 -7.09 13.94 1.71
N ALA A 67 -6.95 14.90 2.60
CA ALA A 67 -7.26 14.73 4.02
C ALA A 67 -8.78 14.50 4.28
N SER A 68 -9.64 14.81 3.32
CA SER A 68 -11.09 14.55 3.39
C SER A 68 -11.46 13.13 2.94
N GLU A 69 -10.52 12.37 2.35
CA GLU A 69 -10.74 11.04 1.79
C GLU A 69 -9.90 9.95 2.50
N PRO A 70 -10.19 9.65 3.79
CA PRO A 70 -9.57 8.50 4.45
C PRO A 70 -10.17 7.21 3.90
N ILE A 71 -9.29 6.28 3.46
CA ILE A 71 -9.70 5.05 2.76
C ILE A 71 -9.50 3.77 3.57
N GLY A 72 -8.78 3.84 4.69
CA GLY A 72 -8.43 2.64 5.43
C GLY A 72 -7.61 2.92 6.68
N LEU A 73 -6.93 1.88 7.13
CA LEU A 73 -6.05 1.94 8.30
C LEU A 73 -4.79 1.11 8.08
N TRP A 74 -3.68 1.57 8.64
CA TRP A 74 -2.43 0.84 8.67
C TRP A 74 -2.45 -0.18 9.81
N THR A 75 -2.15 -1.44 9.52
CA THR A 75 -2.06 -2.52 10.52
C THR A 75 -0.63 -2.70 11.00
N LYS A 76 0.35 -2.47 10.11
CA LYS A 76 1.78 -2.54 10.43
C LYS A 76 2.54 -1.43 9.73
N LEU A 77 3.51 -0.85 10.45
CA LEU A 77 4.43 0.18 9.96
C LEU A 77 5.78 -0.10 10.59
N GLU A 78 6.80 -0.36 9.79
CA GLU A 78 8.15 -0.64 10.27
C GLU A 78 9.20 -0.22 9.24
N GLU A 79 10.36 0.20 9.71
CA GLU A 79 11.54 0.32 8.87
C GLU A 79 12.26 -1.02 8.78
N ASP A 80 12.66 -1.42 7.58
CA ASP A 80 13.56 -2.54 7.34
C ASP A 80 14.82 -2.10 6.58
N SER A 81 15.53 -3.03 5.94
CA SER A 81 16.73 -2.71 5.16
C SER A 81 16.43 -1.96 3.87
N THR A 82 15.20 -2.05 3.34
CA THR A 82 14.76 -1.49 2.07
C THR A 82 14.11 -0.13 2.22
N GLY A 83 13.25 0.04 3.26
CA GLY A 83 12.48 1.27 3.40
C GLY A 83 11.45 1.22 4.52
N LEU A 84 10.42 2.07 4.39
CA LEU A 84 9.23 2.05 5.24
C LEU A 84 8.26 1.00 4.69
N ARG A 85 8.31 -0.19 5.26
CA ARG A 85 7.38 -1.27 4.97
C ARG A 85 6.05 -1.03 5.67
N VAL A 86 4.97 -1.26 4.94
CA VAL A 86 3.61 -1.03 5.42
C VAL A 86 2.70 -2.22 5.12
N GLU A 87 1.78 -2.49 6.04
CA GLU A 87 0.63 -3.37 5.82
C GLU A 87 -0.63 -2.59 6.21
N GLY A 88 -1.63 -2.61 5.36
CA GLY A 88 -2.85 -1.86 5.55
C GLY A 88 -4.09 -2.64 5.15
N ARG A 89 -5.23 -2.12 5.59
CA ARG A 89 -6.55 -2.62 5.22
C ARG A 89 -7.45 -1.48 4.82
N LEU A 90 -7.99 -1.56 3.61
CA LEU A 90 -9.02 -0.66 3.11
C LEU A 90 -10.35 -0.90 3.82
N LEU A 91 -11.11 0.14 4.05
CA LEU A 91 -12.45 0.09 4.63
C LEU A 91 -13.48 -0.15 3.51
N LEU A 92 -13.79 -1.41 3.24
CA LEU A 92 -14.76 -1.79 2.20
C LEU A 92 -16.22 -1.48 2.58
N SER A 93 -16.45 -0.87 3.74
CA SER A 93 -17.75 -0.35 4.16
C SER A 93 -18.01 1.10 3.73
N ILE A 94 -17.03 1.77 3.16
CA ILE A 94 -17.14 3.13 2.65
C ILE A 94 -16.79 3.19 1.16
N ARG A 95 -17.42 4.12 0.41
CA ARG A 95 -17.25 4.28 -1.04
C ARG A 95 -15.79 4.42 -1.44
N ALA A 96 -15.06 5.36 -0.85
CA ALA A 96 -13.66 5.61 -1.18
C ALA A 96 -12.75 4.39 -0.94
N GLY A 97 -13.01 3.59 0.10
CA GLY A 97 -12.27 2.35 0.36
C GLY A 97 -12.54 1.25 -0.66
N VAL A 98 -13.81 1.12 -1.13
CA VAL A 98 -14.18 0.19 -2.21
C VAL A 98 -13.53 0.60 -3.52
N GLU A 99 -13.62 1.88 -3.91
CA GLU A 99 -13.01 2.40 -5.14
C GLU A 99 -11.49 2.20 -5.14
N ALA A 100 -10.81 2.53 -4.02
CA ALA A 100 -9.38 2.29 -3.87
C ALA A 100 -9.01 0.80 -4.01
N TYR A 101 -9.83 -0.11 -3.48
CA TYR A 101 -9.63 -1.54 -3.60
C TYR A 101 -9.75 -2.02 -5.05
N GLU A 102 -10.77 -1.56 -5.78
CA GLU A 102 -10.93 -1.90 -7.20
C GLU A 102 -9.75 -1.38 -8.04
N HIS A 103 -9.25 -0.17 -7.77
CA HIS A 103 -8.05 0.34 -8.41
C HIS A 103 -6.81 -0.51 -8.14
N LEU A 104 -6.61 -0.95 -6.89
CA LEU A 104 -5.50 -1.84 -6.53
C LEU A 104 -5.61 -3.20 -7.23
N LYS A 105 -6.79 -3.82 -7.27
CA LYS A 105 -7.01 -5.10 -7.96
C LYS A 105 -6.76 -5.00 -9.45
N ALA A 106 -7.20 -3.91 -10.06
CA ALA A 106 -7.03 -3.65 -11.48
C ALA A 106 -5.60 -3.20 -11.84
N GLY A 107 -4.75 -2.87 -10.84
CA GLY A 107 -3.41 -2.34 -11.07
C GLY A 107 -3.38 -0.93 -11.68
N THR A 108 -4.50 -0.20 -11.62
CA THR A 108 -4.58 1.18 -12.15
C THR A 108 -4.00 2.22 -11.21
N VAL A 109 -3.95 1.89 -9.91
CA VAL A 109 -3.26 2.66 -8.86
C VAL A 109 -2.55 1.67 -7.95
N ASP A 110 -1.24 1.76 -7.87
CA ASP A 110 -0.39 0.92 -7.04
C ASP A 110 0.68 1.72 -6.27
N GLY A 111 0.75 3.03 -6.50
CA GLY A 111 1.71 3.92 -5.86
C GLY A 111 1.38 4.16 -4.39
N LEU A 112 2.43 4.25 -3.58
CA LEU A 112 2.39 4.73 -2.20
C LEU A 112 3.19 6.02 -2.08
N SER A 113 2.70 6.98 -1.32
CA SER A 113 3.39 8.25 -1.08
C SER A 113 3.20 8.69 0.35
N ILE A 114 4.22 9.32 0.93
CA ILE A 114 4.22 9.79 2.32
C ILE A 114 3.93 11.28 2.40
N GLY A 115 3.05 11.69 3.32
CA GLY A 115 2.94 13.06 3.77
C GLY A 115 3.68 13.25 5.10
N TYR A 116 4.65 14.17 5.12
CA TYR A 116 5.53 14.36 6.25
C TYR A 116 5.99 15.81 6.43
N GLN A 117 6.52 16.09 7.60
CA GLN A 117 7.31 17.29 7.88
C GLN A 117 8.78 16.89 8.10
N ALA A 118 9.71 17.50 7.38
CA ALA A 118 11.12 17.32 7.64
C ALA A 118 11.49 17.95 9.00
N VAL A 119 12.03 17.13 9.92
CA VAL A 119 12.53 17.56 11.22
C VAL A 119 14.03 17.87 11.14
N GLU A 120 14.78 16.95 10.51
CA GLU A 120 16.18 17.15 10.19
C GLU A 120 16.44 16.78 8.74
N ALA A 121 17.03 17.69 8.00
CA ALA A 121 17.43 17.48 6.62
C ALA A 121 18.80 18.10 6.34
N ARG A 122 19.58 17.45 5.47
CA ARG A 122 20.90 17.91 5.03
C ARG A 122 20.94 17.98 3.52
N ARG A 123 21.36 19.12 2.97
CA ARG A 123 21.52 19.26 1.52
C ARG A 123 22.94 18.86 1.11
N ASP A 124 23.03 17.90 0.23
CA ASP A 124 24.29 17.55 -0.43
C ASP A 124 24.67 18.68 -1.40
N ARG A 125 25.80 19.32 -1.17
CA ARG A 125 26.25 20.48 -1.96
C ARG A 125 26.63 20.13 -3.39
N ARG A 126 27.01 18.87 -3.63
CA ARG A 126 27.45 18.41 -4.96
C ARG A 126 26.29 18.00 -5.84
N SER A 127 25.35 17.23 -5.31
CA SER A 127 24.20 16.71 -6.06
C SER A 127 22.96 17.61 -5.97
N GLY A 128 22.89 18.51 -4.97
CA GLY A 128 21.71 19.30 -4.68
C GLY A 128 20.59 18.53 -3.95
N ILE A 129 20.75 17.21 -3.79
CA ILE A 129 19.77 16.33 -3.15
C ILE A 129 19.61 16.69 -1.68
N ARG A 130 18.36 16.77 -1.20
CA ARG A 130 18.04 16.95 0.20
C ARG A 130 17.89 15.59 0.88
N ARG A 131 18.82 15.26 1.76
CA ARG A 131 18.80 14.03 2.54
C ARG A 131 17.94 14.24 3.80
N LEU A 132 16.86 13.49 3.92
CA LEU A 132 15.93 13.53 5.04
C LEU A 132 16.45 12.56 6.12
N VAL A 133 17.00 13.13 7.21
CA VAL A 133 17.59 12.37 8.32
C VAL A 133 16.53 12.01 9.34
N GLN A 134 15.58 12.93 9.59
CA GLN A 134 14.43 12.69 10.46
C GLN A 134 13.20 13.37 9.91
N VAL A 135 12.08 12.64 9.90
CA VAL A 135 10.78 13.14 9.45
C VAL A 135 9.69 12.89 10.48
N ASN A 136 8.72 13.79 10.54
CA ASN A 136 7.47 13.59 11.24
C ASN A 136 6.42 13.12 10.21
N LEU A 137 6.11 11.84 10.23
CA LEU A 137 5.17 11.21 9.30
C LEU A 137 3.73 11.54 9.71
N TRP A 138 2.95 12.11 8.80
CA TRP A 138 1.56 12.47 9.06
C TRP A 138 0.56 11.47 8.47
N GLU A 139 0.82 11.06 7.21
CA GLU A 139 -0.05 10.16 6.49
C GLU A 139 0.74 9.34 5.47
N ILE A 140 0.11 8.30 4.96
CA ILE A 140 0.57 7.54 3.79
C ILE A 140 -0.64 7.35 2.89
N SER A 141 -0.50 7.73 1.61
CA SER A 141 -1.57 7.69 0.63
C SER A 141 -1.35 6.64 -0.45
N LEU A 142 -2.46 6.07 -0.93
CA LEU A 142 -2.51 5.47 -2.26
C LEU A 142 -2.57 6.58 -3.30
N VAL A 143 -1.65 6.54 -4.28
CA VAL A 143 -1.52 7.59 -5.30
C VAL A 143 -1.25 7.01 -6.68
N THR A 144 -1.67 7.75 -7.70
CA THR A 144 -1.35 7.43 -9.10
C THR A 144 0.14 7.68 -9.40
N PHE A 145 0.69 8.78 -8.86
CA PHE A 145 2.05 9.21 -9.11
C PHE A 145 2.81 9.40 -7.80
N PRO A 146 3.47 8.34 -7.29
CA PRO A 146 4.26 8.45 -6.07
C PRO A 146 5.49 9.34 -6.26
N ALA A 147 5.84 10.14 -5.25
CA ALA A 147 7.06 10.95 -5.28
C ALA A 147 8.30 10.05 -5.38
N ASN A 148 8.39 9.01 -4.56
CA ASN A 148 9.39 7.94 -4.70
C ASN A 148 8.81 6.87 -5.65
N GLN A 149 9.36 6.76 -6.86
CA GLN A 149 8.82 5.88 -7.92
C GLN A 149 8.82 4.39 -7.54
N ASP A 150 9.69 3.98 -6.63
CA ASP A 150 9.80 2.61 -6.14
C ASP A 150 8.88 2.33 -4.92
N ALA A 151 8.17 3.36 -4.43
CA ALA A 151 7.18 3.21 -3.36
C ALA A 151 5.88 2.64 -3.93
N ARG A 152 5.70 1.31 -3.82
CA ARG A 152 4.60 0.59 -4.47
C ARG A 152 3.96 -0.43 -3.54
N VAL A 153 2.69 -0.71 -3.83
CA VAL A 153 1.99 -1.87 -3.30
C VAL A 153 2.57 -3.14 -3.95
N ALA A 154 3.01 -4.09 -3.13
CA ALA A 154 3.61 -5.33 -3.59
C ALA A 154 2.58 -6.48 -3.64
N THR A 155 1.60 -6.49 -2.72
CA THR A 155 0.58 -7.53 -2.65
C THR A 155 -0.78 -6.92 -2.31
N VAL A 156 -1.83 -7.43 -2.94
CA VAL A 156 -3.24 -7.14 -2.63
C VAL A 156 -3.95 -8.47 -2.43
N LYS A 157 -4.72 -8.60 -1.35
CA LYS A 157 -5.52 -9.78 -1.11
C LYS A 157 -6.94 -9.55 -1.63
N SER A 158 -7.39 -10.46 -2.50
CA SER A 158 -8.75 -10.52 -3.03
C SER A 158 -9.47 -11.77 -2.50
N ASP A 159 -10.79 -11.79 -2.59
CA ASP A 159 -11.55 -13.00 -2.32
C ASP A 159 -11.12 -14.13 -3.27
N GLU A 160 -10.80 -15.31 -2.71
CA GLU A 160 -10.42 -16.48 -3.51
C GLU A 160 -11.51 -16.87 -4.53
N ALA A 161 -12.79 -16.62 -4.20
CA ALA A 161 -13.92 -16.87 -5.09
C ALA A 161 -13.85 -16.01 -6.36
N GLU A 162 -13.51 -14.72 -6.26
CA GLU A 162 -13.33 -13.83 -7.42
C GLU A 162 -12.09 -14.22 -8.24
N SER A 163 -10.96 -14.46 -7.58
CA SER A 163 -9.73 -14.86 -8.26
C SER A 163 -9.87 -16.20 -9.00
N GLY A 164 -10.67 -17.12 -8.47
CA GLY A 164 -11.03 -18.40 -9.12
C GLY A 164 -11.97 -18.21 -10.31
N ALA A 165 -12.89 -17.23 -10.27
CA ALA A 165 -13.78 -16.91 -11.38
C ALA A 165 -13.01 -16.28 -12.56
N TRP A 166 -12.14 -15.32 -12.29
CA TRP A 166 -11.31 -14.68 -13.32
C TRP A 166 -10.33 -15.66 -13.97
N ARG A 167 -9.69 -16.55 -13.20
CA ARG A 167 -8.84 -17.62 -13.76
C ARG A 167 -9.61 -18.54 -14.68
N ARG A 168 -10.85 -18.93 -14.31
CA ARG A 168 -11.71 -19.76 -15.19
C ARG A 168 -12.10 -19.05 -16.47
N ILE A 169 -12.36 -17.73 -16.41
CA ILE A 169 -12.67 -16.92 -17.60
C ILE A 169 -11.43 -16.82 -18.49
N ASP A 170 -10.26 -16.54 -17.94
CA ASP A 170 -9.00 -16.44 -18.69
C ASP A 170 -8.63 -17.77 -19.35
N ASP A 171 -8.76 -18.89 -18.63
CA ASP A 171 -8.58 -20.22 -19.20
C ASP A 171 -9.61 -20.54 -20.31
N ALA A 172 -10.87 -20.14 -20.15
CA ALA A 172 -11.89 -20.31 -21.17
C ALA A 172 -11.57 -19.47 -22.40
N MET A 173 -11.15 -18.21 -22.23
CA MET A 173 -10.74 -17.31 -23.31
C MET A 173 -9.51 -17.85 -24.06
N ARG A 174 -8.52 -18.39 -23.36
CA ARG A 174 -7.34 -19.05 -24.00
C ARG A 174 -7.74 -20.27 -24.82
N ARG A 175 -8.67 -21.09 -24.32
CA ARG A 175 -9.20 -22.25 -25.05
C ARG A 175 -9.96 -21.83 -26.31
N ILE A 176 -10.77 -20.77 -26.24
CA ILE A 176 -11.49 -20.22 -27.40
C ILE A 176 -10.49 -19.64 -28.42
N ALA A 177 -9.48 -18.91 -27.98
CA ALA A 177 -8.43 -18.38 -28.85
C ALA A 177 -7.62 -19.50 -29.54
N ALA A 178 -7.32 -20.58 -28.82
CA ALA A 178 -6.62 -21.75 -29.38
C ALA A 178 -7.50 -22.58 -30.34
N ALA A 179 -8.83 -22.54 -30.19
CA ALA A 179 -9.78 -23.27 -31.02
C ALA A 179 -10.20 -22.53 -32.31
N ARG A 180 -9.73 -21.31 -32.54
CA ARG A 180 -10.02 -20.57 -33.79
C ARG A 180 -9.22 -21.19 -34.92
N PRO A 181 -9.89 -21.79 -35.97
CA PRO A 181 -9.18 -22.19 -37.18
C PRO A 181 -8.72 -20.92 -37.90
N LEU A 182 -7.45 -20.91 -38.30
CA LEU A 182 -6.93 -19.89 -39.22
C LEU A 182 -7.64 -20.05 -40.56
N TYR A 183 -8.69 -19.30 -40.80
CA TYR A 183 -9.22 -19.11 -42.14
C TYR A 183 -8.18 -18.27 -42.90
N PHE A 184 -7.31 -18.94 -43.64
CA PHE A 184 -6.58 -18.32 -44.74
C PHE A 184 -7.60 -18.03 -45.85
N PHE A 185 -7.90 -16.78 -46.10
CA PHE A 185 -8.44 -16.35 -47.40
C PHE A 185 -7.35 -16.66 -48.43
N ARG A 186 -7.63 -17.63 -49.33
CA ARG A 186 -6.89 -17.72 -50.58
C ARG A 186 -7.67 -16.86 -51.59
N ASP A 187 -6.97 -15.88 -52.16
CA ASP A 187 -7.37 -15.19 -53.39
C ASP A 187 -7.41 -16.17 -54.56
#